data_e7a8ec896b1f5db71b6fe8450965e4f9
#
_entry.id   e7a8ec896b1f5db71b6fe8450965e4f9
#
_cell.length_a   1.000
_cell.length_b   1.000
_cell.length_c   1.000
_cell.angle_alpha   90.00
_cell.angle_beta   90.00
_cell.angle_gamma   90.00
#
_symmetry.space_group_name_H-M   'P 1'
#
loop_
_entity.id
_entity.type
_entity.pdbx_description
1 polymer ?
#
loop_
_entity_poly.entity_id
_entity_poly.type
_entity_poly.pdbx_seq_one_letter_code
_entity_poly.pdbx_strand_id
1 'polypeptide(L)'
;MSHIVCTTDDFDPGRFRPHGRVDYEQRGRVLWCTATGPFNAELVEALKGLATTIFPAMAAQGPWASICTFRQSALCSPEVLAEFTGLIRQLAALNLAPTANAFILKPDIDGAELMRPLYEKCFRDAEVCFGAFTLAEEAVQWAASVVGPLGCSDGPDQTGAAGQ
;
A
#
# COMPACT_ATOMS: atom_id res chain seq x y z
N MET A 1 -11.94 -5.60 18.46
CA MET A 1 -11.39 -4.90 17.27
C MET A 1 -11.11 -5.93 16.20
N SER A 2 -11.76 -5.82 15.06
CA SER A 2 -11.54 -6.74 13.95
C SER A 2 -10.21 -6.41 13.27
N HIS A 3 -9.23 -7.28 13.40
CA HIS A 3 -8.05 -7.24 12.54
C HIS A 3 -8.45 -7.76 11.16
N ILE A 4 -8.50 -6.87 10.19
CA ILE A 4 -8.68 -7.29 8.80
C ILE A 4 -7.30 -7.68 8.29
N VAL A 5 -7.12 -8.95 7.95
CA VAL A 5 -5.96 -9.48 7.26
C VAL A 5 -6.45 -10.03 5.93
N CYS A 6 -5.95 -9.50 4.83
CA CYS A 6 -6.36 -9.89 3.48
C CYS A 6 -5.14 -9.97 2.57
N THR A 7 -5.27 -10.74 1.52
CA THR A 7 -4.24 -10.91 0.50
C THR A 7 -4.83 -10.89 -0.89
N THR A 8 -4.08 -10.40 -1.88
CA THR A 8 -4.46 -10.48 -3.29
C THR A 8 -4.60 -11.91 -3.79
N ASP A 9 -3.99 -12.90 -3.10
CA ASP A 9 -4.14 -14.31 -3.45
C ASP A 9 -5.58 -14.83 -3.25
N ASP A 10 -6.40 -14.13 -2.46
CA ASP A 10 -7.81 -14.46 -2.26
C ASP A 10 -8.70 -14.00 -3.42
N PHE A 11 -8.16 -13.22 -4.36
CA PHE A 11 -8.86 -12.71 -5.53
C PHE A 11 -8.30 -13.34 -6.79
N ASP A 12 -9.08 -14.23 -7.42
CA ASP A 12 -8.72 -14.84 -8.69
C ASP A 12 -9.30 -14.02 -9.86
N PRO A 13 -8.45 -13.37 -10.67
CA PRO A 13 -8.91 -12.62 -11.84
C PRO A 13 -9.27 -13.50 -13.05
N GLY A 14 -9.17 -14.80 -12.95
CA GLY A 14 -9.81 -15.79 -13.83
C GLY A 14 -9.03 -16.33 -15.03
N ARG A 15 -8.05 -15.65 -15.61
CA ARG A 15 -7.34 -16.15 -16.81
C ARG A 15 -5.85 -16.44 -16.62
N PHE A 16 -5.17 -15.61 -15.85
CA PHE A 16 -3.75 -15.74 -15.56
C PHE A 16 -3.52 -15.45 -14.08
N ARG A 17 -2.57 -16.15 -13.48
CA ARG A 17 -2.23 -15.88 -12.08
C ARG A 17 -1.57 -14.51 -11.94
N PRO A 18 -1.91 -13.74 -10.88
CA PRO A 18 -1.15 -12.56 -10.52
C PRO A 18 0.32 -12.93 -10.31
N HIS A 19 1.21 -12.10 -10.86
CA HIS A 19 2.61 -12.10 -10.45
C HIS A 19 2.77 -11.04 -9.38
N GLY A 20 3.42 -11.42 -8.31
CA GLY A 20 3.49 -10.60 -7.12
C GLY A 20 2.30 -10.83 -6.20
N ARG A 21 2.37 -10.20 -5.05
CA ARG A 21 1.39 -10.35 -3.98
C ARG A 21 1.33 -9.08 -3.16
N VAL A 22 0.14 -8.72 -2.71
CA VAL A 22 -0.05 -7.66 -1.72
C VAL A 22 -0.84 -8.21 -0.55
N ASP A 23 -0.28 -8.09 0.63
CA ASP A 23 -0.92 -8.45 1.89
C ASP A 23 -1.31 -7.18 2.63
N TYR A 24 -2.49 -7.16 3.21
CA TYR A 24 -3.02 -6.04 3.98
C TYR A 24 -3.33 -6.44 5.42
N GLU A 25 -2.98 -5.57 6.35
CA GLU A 25 -3.35 -5.67 7.76
C GLU A 25 -3.81 -4.30 8.27
N GLN A 26 -5.04 -4.23 8.79
CA GLN A 26 -5.55 -3.02 9.42
C GLN A 26 -5.11 -2.92 10.88
N ARG A 27 -4.52 -1.78 11.23
CA ARG A 27 -4.23 -1.39 12.62
C ARG A 27 -4.65 0.06 12.84
N GLY A 28 -5.73 0.26 13.58
CA GLY A 28 -6.29 1.60 13.79
C GLY A 28 -6.69 2.26 12.46
N ARG A 29 -6.16 3.44 12.23
CA ARG A 29 -6.41 4.23 11.00
C ARG A 29 -5.36 4.00 9.91
N VAL A 30 -4.58 2.95 10.04
CA VAL A 30 -3.55 2.58 9.08
C VAL A 30 -3.87 1.23 8.48
N LEU A 31 -3.80 1.15 7.16
CA LEU A 31 -3.75 -0.09 6.43
C LEU A 31 -2.29 -0.36 6.07
N TRP A 32 -1.71 -1.32 6.74
CA TRP A 32 -0.36 -1.79 6.47
C TRP A 32 -0.37 -2.75 5.30
N CYS A 33 0.48 -2.46 4.32
CA CYS A 33 0.62 -3.28 3.13
C CYS A 33 2.02 -3.87 3.06
N THR A 34 2.12 -5.08 2.55
CA THR A 34 3.38 -5.67 2.09
C THR A 34 3.21 -6.07 0.64
N ALA A 35 3.94 -5.39 -0.24
CA ALA A 35 3.93 -5.65 -1.67
C ALA A 35 5.19 -6.41 -2.08
N THR A 36 5.00 -7.64 -2.53
CA THR A 36 6.08 -8.53 -2.99
C THR A 36 6.00 -8.64 -4.51
N GLY A 37 6.92 -7.99 -5.20
CA GLY A 37 6.97 -7.97 -6.67
C GLY A 37 7.93 -8.99 -7.27
N PRO A 38 8.11 -8.96 -8.59
CA PRO A 38 7.56 -8.00 -9.57
C PRO A 38 6.06 -8.13 -9.81
N PHE A 39 5.44 -7.13 -10.44
CA PHE A 39 3.99 -7.01 -10.56
C PHE A 39 3.53 -7.06 -12.02
N ASN A 40 2.37 -7.69 -12.26
CA ASN A 40 1.70 -7.74 -13.56
C ASN A 40 0.29 -7.12 -13.51
N ALA A 41 -0.38 -7.05 -14.67
CA ALA A 41 -1.72 -6.46 -14.78
C ALA A 41 -2.76 -7.20 -13.94
N GLU A 42 -2.66 -8.52 -13.86
CA GLU A 42 -3.57 -9.36 -13.08
C GLU A 42 -3.51 -9.02 -11.58
N LEU A 43 -2.34 -8.60 -11.10
CA LEU A 43 -2.21 -8.11 -9.73
C LEU A 43 -3.00 -6.82 -9.51
N VAL A 44 -3.01 -5.90 -10.48
CA VAL A 44 -3.78 -4.65 -10.39
C VAL A 44 -5.29 -4.95 -10.32
N GLU A 45 -5.78 -5.92 -11.07
CA GLU A 45 -7.17 -6.38 -10.99
C GLU A 45 -7.49 -6.99 -9.61
N ALA A 46 -6.59 -7.79 -9.07
CA ALA A 46 -6.73 -8.33 -7.72
C ALA A 46 -6.72 -7.22 -6.64
N LEU A 47 -5.85 -6.22 -6.79
CA LEU A 47 -5.83 -5.04 -5.94
C LEU A 47 -7.15 -4.27 -5.98
N LYS A 48 -7.72 -4.11 -7.17
CA LYS A 48 -9.03 -3.46 -7.35
C LYS A 48 -10.12 -4.19 -6.59
N GLY A 49 -10.19 -5.51 -6.72
CA GLY A 49 -11.14 -6.33 -5.97
C GLY A 49 -10.98 -6.19 -4.46
N LEU A 50 -9.75 -6.23 -3.99
CA LEU A 50 -9.43 -6.09 -2.58
C LEU A 50 -9.74 -4.68 -2.05
N ALA A 51 -9.34 -3.65 -2.77
CA ALA A 51 -9.59 -2.26 -2.39
C ALA A 51 -11.09 -1.94 -2.31
N THR A 52 -11.89 -2.41 -3.26
CA THR A 52 -13.34 -2.19 -3.24
C THR A 52 -14.03 -2.92 -2.08
N THR A 53 -13.40 -3.92 -1.51
CA THR A 53 -13.91 -4.65 -0.34
C THR A 53 -13.52 -3.98 0.98
N ILE A 54 -12.26 -3.52 1.10
CA ILE A 54 -11.70 -3.02 2.38
C ILE A 54 -11.84 -1.51 2.54
N PHE A 55 -11.57 -0.74 1.49
CA PHE A 55 -11.45 0.72 1.57
C PHE A 55 -12.74 1.43 1.99
N PRO A 56 -13.95 0.96 1.65
CA PRO A 56 -15.16 1.58 2.15
C PRO A 56 -15.25 1.61 3.68
N ALA A 57 -14.87 0.53 4.35
CA ALA A 57 -14.86 0.46 5.81
C ALA A 57 -13.80 1.38 6.42
N MET A 58 -12.63 1.49 5.79
CA MET A 58 -11.58 2.42 6.20
C MET A 58 -12.05 3.88 6.05
N ALA A 59 -12.57 4.24 4.88
CA ALA A 59 -13.05 5.58 4.58
C ALA A 59 -14.20 6.03 5.50
N ALA A 60 -15.07 5.12 5.90
CA ALA A 60 -16.17 5.39 6.82
C ALA A 60 -15.72 5.84 8.22
N GLN A 61 -14.49 5.52 8.61
CA GLN A 61 -13.91 5.92 9.90
C GLN A 61 -13.27 7.32 9.88
N GLY A 62 -13.24 7.99 8.73
CA GLY A 62 -12.59 9.28 8.52
C GLY A 62 -11.23 9.16 7.84
N PRO A 63 -10.35 10.17 7.91
CA PRO A 63 -9.03 10.15 7.29
C PRO A 63 -8.20 8.96 7.76
N TRP A 64 -7.52 8.30 6.80
CA TRP A 64 -6.75 7.10 7.05
C TRP A 64 -5.51 7.02 6.14
N ALA A 65 -4.54 6.22 6.51
CA ALA A 65 -3.28 6.07 5.79
C ALA A 65 -3.09 4.64 5.28
N SER A 66 -2.49 4.53 4.11
CA SER A 66 -1.92 3.29 3.59
C SER A 66 -0.40 3.40 3.63
N ILE A 67 0.26 2.45 4.28
CA ILE A 67 1.72 2.36 4.36
C ILE A 67 2.15 1.02 3.79
N CYS A 68 2.83 1.05 2.66
CA CYS A 68 3.20 -0.14 1.89
C CYS A 68 4.71 -0.36 1.91
N THR A 69 5.14 -1.51 2.43
CA THR A 69 6.53 -1.96 2.37
C THR A 69 6.72 -2.88 1.16
N PHE A 70 7.69 -2.55 0.31
CA PHE A 70 8.05 -3.39 -0.83
C PHE A 70 9.07 -4.46 -0.43
N ARG A 71 8.92 -5.65 -1.01
CA ARG A 71 9.82 -6.79 -0.85
C ARG A 71 10.17 -7.39 -2.20
N GLN A 72 11.36 -7.96 -2.29
CA GLN A 72 11.94 -8.61 -3.48
C GLN A 72 12.16 -7.64 -4.63
N SER A 73 11.10 -7.19 -5.28
CA SER A 73 11.18 -6.29 -6.43
C SER A 73 10.03 -5.27 -6.41
N ALA A 74 10.34 -4.05 -6.85
CA ALA A 74 9.36 -2.99 -7.08
C ALA A 74 8.97 -2.87 -8.56
N LEU A 75 9.53 -3.73 -9.42
CA LEU A 75 9.41 -3.62 -10.87
C LEU A 75 8.00 -3.94 -11.37
N CYS A 76 7.54 -3.13 -12.30
CA CYS A 76 6.40 -3.40 -13.16
C CYS A 76 6.55 -2.69 -14.50
N SER A 77 5.77 -3.10 -15.49
CA SER A 77 5.81 -2.50 -16.82
C SER A 77 5.10 -1.14 -16.86
N PRO A 78 5.34 -0.31 -17.90
CA PRO A 78 4.60 0.93 -18.10
C PRO A 78 3.08 0.73 -18.20
N GLU A 79 2.63 -0.37 -18.78
CA GLU A 79 1.20 -0.73 -18.87
C GLU A 79 0.60 -0.96 -17.49
N VAL A 80 1.31 -1.68 -16.62
CA VAL A 80 0.89 -1.91 -15.23
C VAL A 80 0.84 -0.60 -14.45
N LEU A 81 1.80 0.31 -14.63
CA LEU A 81 1.76 1.65 -14.04
C LEU A 81 0.55 2.46 -14.48
N ALA A 82 0.18 2.37 -15.77
CA ALA A 82 -1.00 3.05 -16.30
C ALA A 82 -2.30 2.50 -15.69
N GLU A 83 -2.41 1.19 -15.57
CA GLU A 83 -3.55 0.55 -14.91
C GLU A 83 -3.62 0.89 -13.42
N PHE A 84 -2.50 0.89 -12.74
CA PHE A 84 -2.40 1.28 -11.34
C PHE A 84 -2.82 2.74 -11.12
N THR A 85 -2.36 3.66 -11.97
CA THR A 85 -2.79 5.06 -11.95
C THR A 85 -4.31 5.18 -12.15
N GLY A 86 -4.87 4.41 -13.08
CA GLY A 86 -6.32 4.34 -13.30
C GLY A 86 -7.08 3.88 -12.06
N LEU A 87 -6.57 2.87 -11.36
CA LEU A 87 -7.15 2.39 -10.12
C LEU A 87 -7.13 3.48 -9.02
N ILE A 88 -6.00 4.16 -8.84
CA ILE A 88 -5.90 5.26 -7.87
C ILE A 88 -6.90 6.37 -8.18
N ARG A 89 -7.03 6.77 -9.44
CA ARG A 89 -8.01 7.78 -9.87
C ARG A 89 -9.45 7.34 -9.59
N GLN A 90 -9.78 6.09 -9.86
CA GLN A 90 -11.09 5.54 -9.59
C GLN A 90 -11.42 5.57 -8.10
N LEU A 91 -10.48 5.15 -7.26
CA LEU A 91 -10.65 5.19 -5.81
C LEU A 91 -10.80 6.61 -5.28
N ALA A 92 -10.02 7.55 -5.80
CA ALA A 92 -10.14 8.97 -5.46
C ALA A 92 -11.51 9.56 -5.86
N ALA A 93 -11.99 9.25 -7.06
CA ALA A 93 -13.29 9.69 -7.54
C ALA A 93 -14.47 9.18 -6.69
N LEU A 94 -14.31 8.00 -6.10
CA LEU A 94 -15.28 7.37 -5.20
C LEU A 94 -15.11 7.80 -3.73
N ASN A 95 -14.18 8.68 -3.42
CA ASN A 95 -13.78 9.06 -2.05
C ASN A 95 -13.33 7.85 -1.19
N LEU A 96 -12.72 6.88 -1.83
CA LEU A 96 -12.22 5.66 -1.19
C LEU A 96 -10.68 5.64 -1.07
N ALA A 97 -9.97 6.56 -1.71
CA ALA A 97 -8.52 6.61 -1.62
C ALA A 97 -8.05 6.95 -0.19
N PRO A 98 -6.93 6.36 0.26
CA PRO A 98 -6.30 6.78 1.51
C PRO A 98 -5.96 8.27 1.48
N THR A 99 -6.12 8.95 2.60
CA THR A 99 -5.75 10.37 2.76
C THR A 99 -4.24 10.57 2.63
N ALA A 100 -3.46 9.60 3.12
CA ALA A 100 -2.00 9.55 2.96
C ALA A 100 -1.59 8.18 2.42
N ASN A 101 -0.74 8.17 1.41
CA ASN A 101 -0.16 6.96 0.82
C ASN A 101 1.36 7.02 0.95
N ALA A 102 1.95 6.10 1.67
CA ALA A 102 3.39 6.00 1.87
C ALA A 102 3.92 4.68 1.31
N PHE A 103 4.98 4.76 0.49
CA PHE A 103 5.73 3.60 0.06
C PHE A 103 7.08 3.57 0.76
N ILE A 104 7.44 2.42 1.30
CA ILE A 104 8.76 2.16 1.87
C ILE A 104 9.53 1.33 0.84
N LEU A 105 10.47 2.00 0.18
CA LEU A 105 11.30 1.46 -0.88
C LEU A 105 12.76 1.48 -0.42
N LYS A 106 13.22 0.38 0.19
CA LYS A 106 14.61 0.25 0.62
C LYS A 106 15.53 0.11 -0.59
N PRO A 107 16.78 0.61 -0.52
CA PRO A 107 17.70 0.59 -1.66
C PRO A 107 18.08 -0.81 -2.16
N ASP A 108 17.97 -1.83 -1.32
CA ASP A 108 18.26 -3.23 -1.65
C ASP A 108 17.11 -3.94 -2.39
N ILE A 109 15.95 -3.31 -2.50
CA ILE A 109 14.82 -3.83 -3.27
C ILE A 109 15.10 -3.64 -4.76
N ASP A 110 14.96 -4.72 -5.53
CA ASP A 110 15.17 -4.69 -6.97
C ASP A 110 14.28 -3.65 -7.64
N GLY A 111 14.89 -2.76 -8.43
CA GLY A 111 14.21 -1.68 -9.14
C GLY A 111 13.73 -0.52 -8.28
N ALA A 112 14.03 -0.47 -6.98
CA ALA A 112 13.51 0.56 -6.08
C ALA A 112 13.84 1.99 -6.54
N GLU A 113 15.08 2.26 -6.93
CA GLU A 113 15.51 3.59 -7.41
C GLU A 113 14.84 3.97 -8.73
N LEU A 114 14.72 3.00 -9.64
CA LEU A 114 14.07 3.20 -10.94
C LEU A 114 12.58 3.49 -10.78
N MET A 115 11.91 2.74 -9.92
CA MET A 115 10.45 2.77 -9.79
C MET A 115 9.95 3.91 -8.91
N ARG A 116 10.74 4.41 -7.97
CA ARG A 116 10.35 5.50 -7.06
C ARG A 116 9.73 6.69 -7.79
N PRO A 117 10.42 7.35 -8.74
CA PRO A 117 9.85 8.50 -9.44
C PRO A 117 8.62 8.14 -10.29
N LEU A 118 8.53 6.90 -10.76
CA LEU A 118 7.39 6.43 -11.55
C LEU A 118 6.15 6.25 -10.67
N TYR A 119 6.29 5.68 -9.47
CA TYR A 119 5.20 5.62 -8.50
C TYR A 119 4.78 7.02 -8.01
N GLU A 120 5.73 7.90 -7.73
CA GLU A 120 5.44 9.29 -7.38
C GLU A 120 4.59 9.97 -8.47
N LYS A 121 4.91 9.72 -9.73
CA LYS A 121 4.14 10.23 -10.86
C LYS A 121 2.72 9.67 -10.90
N CYS A 122 2.51 8.37 -10.62
CA CYS A 122 1.19 7.76 -10.60
C CYS A 122 0.23 8.49 -9.61
N PHE A 123 0.70 8.73 -8.40
CA PHE A 123 -0.08 9.41 -7.37
C PHE A 123 -0.26 10.90 -7.66
N ARG A 124 0.76 11.58 -8.18
CA ARG A 124 0.67 12.97 -8.61
C ARG A 124 -0.36 13.14 -9.73
N ASP A 125 -0.34 12.28 -10.73
CA ASP A 125 -1.27 12.31 -11.86
C ASP A 125 -2.71 11.99 -11.43
N ALA A 126 -2.88 11.27 -10.33
CA ALA A 126 -4.17 10.99 -9.71
C ALA A 126 -4.58 12.06 -8.67
N GLU A 127 -3.74 13.05 -8.41
CA GLU A 127 -3.95 14.11 -7.41
C GLU A 127 -4.19 13.58 -6.00
N VAL A 128 -3.47 12.51 -5.64
CA VAL A 128 -3.55 11.85 -4.33
C VAL A 128 -2.24 12.06 -3.56
N CYS A 129 -2.35 12.36 -2.28
CA CYS A 129 -1.21 12.61 -1.40
C CYS A 129 -0.34 11.35 -1.26
N PHE A 130 0.94 11.49 -1.54
CA PHE A 130 1.90 10.40 -1.58
C PHE A 130 3.27 10.81 -1.05
N GLY A 131 3.95 9.88 -0.39
CA GLY A 131 5.35 10.00 0.00
C GLY A 131 6.10 8.67 -0.17
N ALA A 132 7.35 8.75 -0.60
CA ALA A 132 8.25 7.59 -0.70
C ALA A 132 9.40 7.73 0.31
N PHE A 133 9.68 6.66 1.03
CA PHE A 133 10.62 6.63 2.14
C PHE A 133 11.51 5.41 2.06
N THR A 134 12.67 5.48 2.70
CA THR A 134 13.55 4.33 2.89
C THR A 134 13.38 3.68 4.27
N LEU A 135 12.88 4.45 5.24
CA LEU A 135 12.67 4.00 6.62
C LEU A 135 11.19 4.00 6.99
N ALA A 136 10.75 2.93 7.63
CA ALA A 136 9.37 2.79 8.09
C ALA A 136 8.98 3.89 9.09
N GLU A 137 9.88 4.29 9.98
CA GLU A 137 9.65 5.34 10.98
C GLU A 137 9.32 6.68 10.32
N GLU A 138 10.03 7.06 9.26
CA GLU A 138 9.78 8.30 8.52
C GLU A 138 8.42 8.27 7.84
N ALA A 139 8.04 7.13 7.25
CA ALA A 139 6.73 6.93 6.63
C ALA A 139 5.60 7.09 7.65
N VAL A 140 5.74 6.48 8.84
CA VAL A 140 4.76 6.58 9.93
C VAL A 140 4.62 8.02 10.43
N GLN A 141 5.73 8.72 10.67
CA GLN A 141 5.72 10.12 11.12
C GLN A 141 5.06 11.03 10.08
N TRP A 142 5.39 10.84 8.81
CA TRP A 142 4.78 11.60 7.74
C TRP A 142 3.27 11.33 7.62
N ALA A 143 2.85 10.06 7.65
CA ALA A 143 1.44 9.69 7.60
C ALA A 143 0.65 10.31 8.76
N ALA A 144 1.20 10.27 9.98
CA ALA A 144 0.59 10.89 11.16
C ALA A 144 0.47 12.42 11.01
N SER A 145 1.44 13.07 10.36
CA SER A 145 1.37 14.52 10.07
C SER A 145 0.24 14.89 9.12
N VAL A 146 -0.15 13.96 8.23
CA VAL A 146 -1.22 14.17 7.22
C VAL A 146 -2.60 13.83 7.78
N VAL A 147 -2.74 12.69 8.46
CA VAL A 147 -4.05 12.18 8.89
C VAL A 147 -4.37 12.38 10.37
N GLY A 148 -3.42 12.89 11.14
CA GLY A 148 -3.53 12.97 12.59
C GLY A 148 -3.11 11.67 13.29
N PRO A 149 -3.35 11.54 14.61
CA PRO A 149 -2.93 10.38 15.38
C PRO A 149 -3.43 9.06 14.78
N LEU A 150 -2.54 8.10 14.57
CA LEU A 150 -2.84 6.86 13.86
C LEU A 150 -3.61 5.83 14.69
N GLY A 151 -3.73 6.03 16.00
CA GLY A 151 -4.50 5.16 16.89
C GLY A 151 -3.81 3.85 17.25
N CYS A 152 -2.56 3.67 16.83
CA CYS A 152 -1.72 2.54 17.23
C CYS A 152 -0.62 3.03 18.16
N SER A 153 -0.64 2.58 19.39
CA SER A 153 0.42 2.83 20.37
C SER A 153 1.53 1.78 20.31
N ASP A 154 1.64 1.02 19.24
CA ASP A 154 2.65 -0.03 19.14
C ASP A 154 3.50 0.18 17.88
N GLY A 155 4.73 0.57 18.11
CA GLY A 155 5.81 0.39 17.17
C GLY A 155 6.00 -1.10 16.84
N PRO A 156 6.91 -1.43 15.91
CA PRO A 156 7.15 -2.81 15.52
C PRO A 156 7.44 -3.64 16.77
N ASP A 157 6.73 -4.74 16.87
CA ASP A 157 6.79 -5.71 17.96
C ASP A 157 8.25 -6.03 18.31
N GLN A 158 8.74 -5.45 19.40
CA GLN A 158 10.01 -5.85 20.02
C GLN A 158 9.76 -7.03 20.94
N THR A 159 9.17 -8.08 20.43
CA THR A 159 9.22 -9.37 21.10
C THR A 159 10.45 -10.12 20.64
N GLY A 160 11.52 -9.86 21.31
CA GLY A 160 12.73 -10.63 21.08
C GLY A 160 13.87 -10.19 21.97
N ALA A 161 13.85 -10.57 23.19
CA ALA A 161 14.97 -10.92 24.05
C ALA A 161 14.71 -10.54 25.51
N ALA A 162 14.06 -11.42 26.21
CA ALA A 162 14.40 -11.60 27.62
C ALA A 162 14.98 -13.00 27.72
N GLY A 163 16.24 -13.10 27.40
CA GLY A 163 17.05 -14.24 27.80
C GLY A 163 17.45 -14.09 29.24
N GLN A 164 17.26 -15.10 29.96
CA GLN A 164 18.08 -15.47 31.06
C GLN A 164 18.34 -16.82 31.05
#